data_ebe72fde61b1863c5835988d53359164
#
_entry.id   ebe72fde61b1863c5835988d53359164
#
_cell.length_a   1.000
_cell.length_b   1.000
_cell.length_c   1.000
_cell.angle_alpha   90.00
_cell.angle_beta   90.00
_cell.angle_gamma   90.00
#
_symmetry.space_group_name_H-M   'P 1'
#
loop_
_entity.id
_entity.type
_entity.pdbx_description
1 polymer ?
#
loop_
_entity_poly.entity_id
_entity_poly.type
_entity_poly.pdbx_seq_one_letter_code
_entity_poly.pdbx_strand_id
1 'polypeptide(L)'
;MKRTFKNILMILLIVLASLLVFGGCTLKPTLDDVLDEYELVAQVTYYANGGAFEKGGAEKNYYLAEGQKAPPIGSDDLTVTSGVAPQVTRAGYDLVGWYFVELDENGEPVFEDETSQIYKLTNEKVDFTQAMENGTRWVIAAKWEKKYCVHVVMVCEEGRTVEVDEFKGDFTSEQTAFQNGDRIGELYSDDNDKVSLSTSVNLFTVKDEAFTFLRYYEDAACTLPAKSSVTLEDSDMTVYAKFATGKWTRISNRREFAKIFPQNGESEAVNYWIMDDIDCKGMKVDSYLKNFSGKIEGDNHTISNFGVSVNIDTMKVALFGNTKAGASITNVTFENVTMAYTSKTEMKPEVYGVFTSIDGNATISNVVLTGSLSFSGPGDSCATNMQGGYDHCLFGGFEKDDDYTGDIKVTLTIGDQTVSNINN
;
A
#
# COMPACT_ATOMS: atom_id res chain seq x y z
N MET A 1 39.14 26.99 35.79
CA MET A 1 38.18 28.11 35.66
C MET A 1 38.40 28.98 34.42
N LYS A 2 39.61 29.37 34.05
CA LYS A 2 39.85 30.18 32.83
C LYS A 2 39.48 29.48 31.50
N ARG A 3 39.69 28.17 31.37
CA ARG A 3 39.40 27.40 30.15
C ARG A 3 37.89 27.22 29.88
N THR A 4 37.13 27.02 30.97
CA THR A 4 35.65 26.85 30.86
C THR A 4 34.94 28.15 30.47
N PHE A 5 35.48 29.29 30.91
CA PHE A 5 34.92 30.61 30.57
C PHE A 5 35.17 31.00 29.08
N LYS A 6 36.36 30.61 28.55
CA LYS A 6 36.70 30.83 27.13
C LYS A 6 35.74 30.04 26.21
N ASN A 7 35.41 28.78 26.56
CA ASN A 7 34.51 27.93 25.79
C ASN A 7 33.04 28.40 25.82
N ILE A 8 32.56 28.91 26.96
CA ILE A 8 31.20 29.47 27.08
C ILE A 8 31.08 30.78 26.28
N LEU A 9 32.11 31.60 26.27
CA LEU A 9 32.14 32.85 25.51
C LEU A 9 32.16 32.58 23.98
N MET A 10 32.85 31.53 23.54
CA MET A 10 32.89 31.09 22.14
C MET A 10 31.55 30.57 21.67
N ILE A 11 30.81 29.82 22.48
CA ILE A 11 29.44 29.36 22.15
C ILE A 11 28.47 30.52 22.06
N LEU A 12 28.58 31.52 22.95
CA LEU A 12 27.72 32.72 22.92
C LEU A 12 27.94 33.58 21.69
N LEU A 13 29.14 33.63 21.16
CA LEU A 13 29.48 34.40 19.96
C LEU A 13 29.08 33.73 18.67
N ILE A 14 29.14 32.42 18.58
CA ILE A 14 28.59 31.66 17.43
C ILE A 14 27.06 31.84 17.36
N VAL A 15 26.37 31.84 18.50
CA VAL A 15 24.92 32.16 18.58
C VAL A 15 24.63 33.61 18.21
N LEU A 16 25.51 34.56 18.58
CA LEU A 16 25.33 35.97 18.22
C LEU A 16 25.59 36.23 16.74
N ALA A 17 26.57 35.56 16.13
CA ALA A 17 26.83 35.66 14.69
C ALA A 17 25.65 35.09 13.85
N SER A 18 25.02 34.02 14.32
CA SER A 18 23.82 33.47 13.66
C SER A 18 22.56 34.33 13.84
N LEU A 19 22.48 35.17 14.90
CA LEU A 19 21.36 36.09 15.13
C LEU A 19 21.49 37.41 14.32
N LEU A 20 22.69 37.79 13.91
CA LEU A 20 22.92 39.00 13.10
C LEU A 20 22.58 38.83 11.62
N VAL A 21 22.40 37.61 11.12
CA VAL A 21 22.00 37.33 9.74
C VAL A 21 20.50 37.64 9.45
N PHE A 22 19.69 37.86 10.50
CA PHE A 22 18.27 38.23 10.33
C PHE A 22 17.98 39.74 10.25
N GLY A 23 18.97 40.59 10.33
CA GLY A 23 18.82 42.04 10.20
C GLY A 23 19.66 42.56 9.04
N GLY A 24 19.04 42.73 7.89
CA GLY A 24 19.54 43.26 6.62
C GLY A 24 20.71 44.25 6.65
N CYS A 25 21.91 43.77 6.90
CA CYS A 25 23.16 44.44 6.55
C CYS A 25 24.20 43.36 6.26
N THR A 26 24.59 43.23 5.02
CA THR A 26 25.63 42.35 4.50
C THR A 26 27.02 42.82 4.90
N LEU A 27 27.39 42.65 6.13
CA LEU A 27 28.79 42.58 6.54
C LEU A 27 29.03 41.12 6.92
N LYS A 28 29.33 40.27 5.94
CA LYS A 28 30.04 39.02 6.23
C LYS A 28 31.36 39.43 6.84
N PRO A 29 31.64 39.10 8.13
CA PRO A 29 32.98 39.34 8.65
C PRO A 29 33.95 38.60 7.74
N THR A 30 34.98 39.26 7.29
CA THR A 30 36.06 38.59 6.55
C THR A 30 36.73 37.59 7.48
N LEU A 31 37.34 36.55 6.93
CA LEU A 31 38.09 35.59 7.73
C LEU A 31 39.09 36.29 8.66
N ASP A 32 39.73 37.35 8.15
CA ASP A 32 40.71 38.16 8.87
C ASP A 32 40.09 38.92 10.07
N ASP A 33 38.88 39.46 9.94
CA ASP A 33 38.19 40.16 11.05
C ASP A 33 37.88 39.25 12.25
N VAL A 34 37.67 37.92 11.97
CA VAL A 34 37.34 36.95 13.01
C VAL A 34 38.59 36.29 13.57
N LEU A 35 39.63 36.09 12.77
CA LEU A 35 40.87 35.43 13.17
C LEU A 35 41.68 36.24 14.19
N ASP A 36 41.78 37.55 13.98
CA ASP A 36 42.58 38.43 14.85
C ASP A 36 42.02 38.56 16.27
N GLU A 37 40.70 38.43 16.43
CA GLU A 37 40.05 38.58 17.75
C GLU A 37 39.98 37.29 18.58
N TYR A 38 39.96 36.12 17.94
CA TYR A 38 39.64 34.84 18.65
C TYR A 38 40.66 33.72 18.50
N GLU A 39 41.83 33.95 17.95
CA GLU A 39 42.82 32.90 17.66
C GLU A 39 42.23 31.75 16.78
N LEU A 40 41.24 32.07 15.94
CA LEU A 40 40.66 31.12 14.99
C LEU A 40 41.48 31.22 13.71
N VAL A 41 41.88 30.05 13.19
CA VAL A 41 42.86 30.00 12.10
C VAL A 41 42.37 29.36 10.82
N ALA A 42 41.22 28.72 10.88
CA ALA A 42 40.65 28.04 9.73
C ALA A 42 39.12 28.15 9.64
N GLN A 43 38.59 28.05 8.44
CA GLN A 43 37.14 28.06 8.16
C GLN A 43 36.73 26.86 7.34
N VAL A 44 35.58 26.26 7.69
CA VAL A 44 34.91 25.25 6.86
C VAL A 44 33.49 25.69 6.56
N THR A 45 33.17 25.81 5.28
CA THR A 45 31.83 26.10 4.77
C THR A 45 31.23 24.82 4.19
N TYR A 46 30.07 24.41 4.69
CA TYR A 46 29.30 23.28 4.23
C TYR A 46 28.10 23.74 3.44
N TYR A 47 27.93 23.23 2.25
CA TYR A 47 26.74 23.43 1.42
C TYR A 47 25.91 22.14 1.36
N ALA A 48 24.62 22.23 1.64
CA ALA A 48 23.70 21.10 1.53
C ALA A 48 23.46 20.65 0.09
N ASN A 49 23.87 21.46 -0.88
CA ASN A 49 23.90 21.17 -2.32
C ASN A 49 22.57 20.61 -2.86
N GLY A 50 21.51 21.38 -2.73
CA GLY A 50 20.15 20.99 -3.11
C GLY A 50 19.40 20.21 -2.03
N GLY A 51 20.03 19.92 -0.89
CA GLY A 51 19.40 19.43 0.33
C GLY A 51 19.18 20.51 1.37
N ALA A 52 18.84 20.11 2.60
CA ALA A 52 18.68 20.98 3.76
C ALA A 52 19.32 20.37 5.01
N PHE A 53 19.90 21.20 5.86
CA PHE A 53 20.35 20.80 7.18
C PHE A 53 19.14 20.65 8.14
N GLU A 54 19.21 19.74 9.10
CA GLU A 54 18.11 19.42 10.02
C GLU A 54 17.51 20.62 10.74
N LYS A 55 18.32 21.63 11.06
CA LYS A 55 17.87 22.90 11.68
C LYS A 55 17.57 24.01 10.65
N GLY A 56 17.41 23.64 9.38
CA GLY A 56 17.14 24.56 8.28
C GLY A 56 18.40 25.20 7.70
N GLY A 57 18.25 25.74 6.48
CA GLY A 57 19.32 26.40 5.73
C GLY A 57 20.09 25.43 4.82
N ALA A 58 20.69 26.02 3.77
CA ALA A 58 21.48 25.32 2.77
C ALA A 58 22.99 25.44 3.00
N GLU A 59 23.40 26.25 3.97
CA GLU A 59 24.81 26.56 4.26
C GLU A 59 25.06 26.56 5.77
N LYS A 60 26.24 26.05 6.18
CA LYS A 60 26.78 26.16 7.54
C LYS A 60 28.26 26.48 7.55
N ASN A 61 28.66 27.40 8.40
CA ASN A 61 30.04 27.84 8.55
C ASN A 61 30.58 27.49 9.94
N TYR A 62 31.79 26.94 9.97
CA TYR A 62 32.53 26.63 11.19
C TYR A 62 33.90 27.35 11.14
N TYR A 63 34.27 27.95 12.25
CA TYR A 63 35.58 28.57 12.47
C TYR A 63 36.36 27.72 13.48
N LEU A 64 37.57 27.34 13.16
CA LEU A 64 38.35 26.35 13.89
C LEU A 64 39.69 26.94 14.37
N ALA A 65 40.15 26.55 15.52
CA ALA A 65 41.48 26.86 15.99
C ALA A 65 42.54 25.92 15.34
N GLU A 66 43.80 26.31 15.37
CA GLU A 66 44.90 25.51 14.81
C GLU A 66 44.90 24.08 15.38
N GLY A 67 45.07 23.09 14.52
CA GLY A 67 45.10 21.68 14.87
C GLY A 67 43.74 21.05 15.15
N GLN A 68 42.63 21.80 15.09
CA GLN A 68 41.28 21.22 15.15
C GLN A 68 40.92 20.57 13.81
N LYS A 69 40.03 19.59 13.90
CA LYS A 69 39.50 18.89 12.73
C LYS A 69 38.15 19.49 12.36
N ALA A 70 37.87 19.52 11.06
CA ALA A 70 36.51 19.84 10.59
C ALA A 70 35.50 18.87 11.23
N PRO A 71 34.33 19.35 11.69
CA PRO A 71 33.34 18.47 12.31
C PRO A 71 32.82 17.47 11.28
N PRO A 72 32.96 16.17 11.52
CA PRO A 72 32.50 15.17 10.58
C PRO A 72 30.95 15.04 10.60
N ILE A 73 30.40 14.46 9.57
CA ILE A 73 29.00 14.36 9.21
C ILE A 73 28.16 13.65 10.27
N GLY A 74 27.07 14.23 10.73
CA GLY A 74 25.97 13.57 11.42
C GLY A 74 25.74 13.90 12.90
N SER A 75 26.24 15.01 13.50
CA SER A 75 25.85 15.34 14.88
C SER A 75 25.21 16.71 15.05
N ASP A 76 24.21 16.71 15.93
CA ASP A 76 23.52 17.90 16.43
C ASP A 76 24.33 18.69 17.46
N ASP A 77 25.47 18.19 17.89
CA ASP A 77 26.25 18.79 18.94
C ASP A 77 27.33 19.72 18.36
N LEU A 78 27.10 21.01 18.47
CA LEU A 78 28.05 22.08 18.12
C LEU A 78 29.31 22.10 19.01
N THR A 79 29.42 21.17 19.96
CA THR A 79 30.64 21.00 20.73
C THR A 79 31.63 20.16 19.94
N VAL A 80 32.70 20.77 19.49
CA VAL A 80 33.83 20.25 18.71
C VAL A 80 34.50 18.95 19.27
N THR A 81 33.92 18.33 20.27
CA THR A 81 34.45 17.15 20.93
C THR A 81 33.83 15.82 20.53
N SER A 82 32.71 15.79 19.83
CA SER A 82 32.02 14.53 19.46
C SER A 82 32.07 14.12 18.00
N GLY A 83 32.59 14.96 17.14
CA GLY A 83 33.02 14.51 15.80
C GLY A 83 31.95 14.05 14.84
N VAL A 84 30.73 14.61 14.89
CA VAL A 84 29.63 14.24 13.99
C VAL A 84 29.09 15.50 13.30
N ALA A 85 29.03 15.58 11.95
CA ALA A 85 28.55 16.74 11.21
C ALA A 85 27.03 16.90 11.31
N PRO A 86 26.52 18.12 11.05
CA PRO A 86 25.08 18.34 11.02
C PRO A 86 24.43 17.43 9.99
N GLN A 87 23.33 16.79 10.40
CA GLN A 87 22.56 15.97 9.48
C GLN A 87 22.06 16.82 8.31
N VAL A 88 22.20 16.28 7.12
CA VAL A 88 21.74 16.90 5.89
C VAL A 88 20.90 15.87 5.14
N THR A 89 19.77 16.30 4.63
CA THR A 89 18.84 15.45 3.89
C THR A 89 18.47 16.09 2.56
N ARG A 90 18.17 15.24 1.57
CA ARG A 90 17.58 15.63 0.31
C ARG A 90 16.56 14.59 -0.07
N ALA A 91 15.29 14.99 -0.22
CA ALA A 91 14.23 14.07 -0.58
C ALA A 91 14.54 13.34 -1.89
N GLY A 92 14.47 12.02 -1.90
CA GLY A 92 14.75 11.19 -3.06
C GLY A 92 16.23 11.00 -3.41
N TYR A 93 17.13 11.27 -2.47
CA TYR A 93 18.57 11.10 -2.67
C TYR A 93 19.24 10.57 -1.43
N ASP A 94 20.31 9.78 -1.63
CA ASP A 94 21.25 9.35 -0.60
C ASP A 94 22.49 10.22 -0.58
N LEU A 95 23.01 10.47 0.63
CA LEU A 95 24.26 11.19 0.81
C LEU A 95 25.44 10.26 0.54
N VAL A 96 26.15 10.48 -0.57
CA VAL A 96 27.39 9.73 -0.90
C VAL A 96 28.56 10.17 -0.02
N GLY A 97 28.55 11.44 0.38
CA GLY A 97 29.57 12.03 1.22
C GLY A 97 29.76 13.52 0.94
N TRP A 98 30.82 14.06 1.52
CA TRP A 98 31.21 15.46 1.35
C TRP A 98 32.40 15.55 0.43
N TYR A 99 32.34 16.50 -0.51
CA TYR A 99 33.37 16.73 -1.53
C TYR A 99 33.74 18.21 -1.57
N PHE A 100 34.99 18.49 -1.98
CA PHE A 100 35.39 19.88 -2.20
C PHE A 100 34.63 20.47 -3.40
N VAL A 101 34.27 21.75 -3.28
CA VAL A 101 33.63 22.53 -4.34
C VAL A 101 34.72 23.09 -5.26
N GLU A 102 34.48 23.11 -6.57
CA GLU A 102 35.35 23.85 -7.49
C GLU A 102 35.23 25.35 -7.21
N LEU A 103 36.37 26.03 -7.13
CA LEU A 103 36.44 27.48 -6.93
C LEU A 103 36.92 28.16 -8.20
N ASP A 104 36.40 29.36 -8.46
CA ASP A 104 36.87 30.20 -9.57
C ASP A 104 38.21 30.87 -9.24
N GLU A 105 38.69 31.76 -10.17
CA GLU A 105 39.95 32.50 -10.03
C GLU A 105 39.92 33.45 -8.82
N ASN A 106 38.76 33.82 -8.31
CA ASN A 106 38.57 34.71 -7.15
C ASN A 106 38.39 33.92 -5.84
N GLY A 107 38.38 32.58 -5.91
CA GLY A 107 38.12 31.70 -4.78
C GLY A 107 36.65 31.56 -4.43
N GLU A 108 35.73 31.92 -5.31
CA GLU A 108 34.29 31.76 -5.11
C GLU A 108 33.79 30.42 -5.66
N PRO A 109 32.78 29.77 -5.00
CA PRO A 109 32.23 28.51 -5.43
C PRO A 109 31.59 28.57 -6.82
N VAL A 110 31.91 27.60 -7.67
CA VAL A 110 31.33 27.45 -9.00
C VAL A 110 30.05 26.65 -8.94
N PHE A 111 28.99 27.14 -9.55
CA PHE A 111 27.74 26.39 -9.71
C PHE A 111 27.80 25.45 -10.93
N GLU A 112 27.26 24.25 -10.77
CA GLU A 112 26.91 23.36 -11.88
C GLU A 112 25.55 23.76 -12.46
N ASP A 113 24.61 24.16 -11.59
CA ASP A 113 23.31 24.72 -11.92
C ASP A 113 23.00 25.91 -10.99
N GLU A 114 23.06 27.10 -11.53
CA GLU A 114 22.78 28.33 -10.78
C GLU A 114 21.31 28.41 -10.32
N THR A 115 20.39 27.85 -11.11
CA THR A 115 18.94 27.91 -10.83
C THR A 115 18.58 27.15 -9.58
N SER A 116 19.14 25.94 -9.43
CA SER A 116 18.92 25.07 -8.27
C SER A 116 19.96 25.25 -7.17
N GLN A 117 20.94 26.15 -7.35
CA GLN A 117 22.06 26.38 -6.44
C GLN A 117 22.87 25.08 -6.15
N ILE A 118 23.08 24.26 -7.17
CA ILE A 118 23.91 23.07 -7.10
C ILE A 118 25.33 23.46 -7.48
N TYR A 119 26.26 23.18 -6.57
CA TYR A 119 27.69 23.49 -6.74
C TYR A 119 28.39 22.38 -7.51
N LYS A 120 29.37 22.79 -8.32
CA LYS A 120 30.24 21.88 -9.04
C LYS A 120 31.25 21.28 -8.08
N LEU A 121 31.29 19.95 -7.99
CA LEU A 121 32.13 19.22 -7.06
C LEU A 121 33.43 18.79 -7.75
N THR A 122 34.52 18.80 -7.00
CA THR A 122 35.75 18.13 -7.39
C THR A 122 35.58 16.62 -7.24
N ASN A 123 36.60 15.85 -7.69
CA ASN A 123 36.65 14.39 -7.45
C ASN A 123 37.22 14.03 -6.07
N GLU A 124 37.62 15.02 -5.26
CA GLU A 124 38.25 14.83 -3.97
C GLU A 124 37.21 14.78 -2.86
N LYS A 125 37.12 13.62 -2.20
CA LYS A 125 36.30 13.43 -1.01
C LYS A 125 36.99 13.99 0.21
N VAL A 126 36.24 14.66 1.08
CA VAL A 126 36.76 15.27 2.29
C VAL A 126 37.21 14.21 3.31
N ASP A 127 38.45 14.34 3.77
CA ASP A 127 39.00 13.54 4.89
C ASP A 127 38.89 14.33 6.19
N PHE A 128 37.87 14.05 6.97
CA PHE A 128 37.62 14.70 8.27
C PHE A 128 38.61 14.28 9.38
N THR A 129 39.55 13.41 9.10
CA THR A 129 40.62 13.05 10.07
C THR A 129 41.77 14.04 10.07
N GLN A 130 41.87 14.85 9.03
CA GLN A 130 42.93 15.88 8.89
C GLN A 130 42.70 17.04 9.85
N ALA A 131 43.80 17.49 10.47
CA ALA A 131 43.81 18.72 11.23
C ALA A 131 43.90 19.92 10.31
N MET A 132 43.18 20.99 10.63
CA MET A 132 43.19 22.21 9.87
C MET A 132 44.42 23.04 10.21
N GLU A 133 45.11 23.48 9.16
CA GLU A 133 46.26 24.38 9.30
C GLU A 133 45.84 25.86 9.32
N ASN A 134 46.71 26.70 9.81
CA ASN A 134 46.47 28.15 9.83
C ASN A 134 46.22 28.71 8.42
N GLY A 135 45.19 29.53 8.27
CA GLY A 135 44.79 30.13 6.98
C GLY A 135 44.00 29.20 6.04
N THR A 136 43.70 27.95 6.48
CA THR A 136 42.97 27.01 5.63
C THR A 136 41.50 27.40 5.51
N ARG A 137 40.97 27.42 4.29
CA ARG A 137 39.53 27.53 3.99
C ARG A 137 39.08 26.33 3.21
N TRP A 138 38.18 25.52 3.81
CA TRP A 138 37.51 24.44 3.12
C TRP A 138 36.13 24.89 2.68
N VAL A 139 35.83 24.70 1.40
CA VAL A 139 34.50 24.88 0.83
C VAL A 139 34.05 23.51 0.33
N ILE A 140 33.08 22.92 1.00
CA ILE A 140 32.66 21.55 0.78
C ILE A 140 31.15 21.47 0.61
N ALA A 141 30.71 20.54 -0.23
CA ALA A 141 29.29 20.33 -0.47
C ALA A 141 28.92 18.84 -0.46
N ALA A 142 27.68 18.59 -0.12
CA ALA A 142 27.11 17.26 -0.14
C ALA A 142 27.05 16.72 -1.58
N LYS A 143 27.51 15.52 -1.79
CA LYS A 143 27.29 14.77 -3.04
C LYS A 143 26.13 13.83 -2.84
N TRP A 144 25.16 13.91 -3.72
CA TRP A 144 23.93 13.14 -3.68
C TRP A 144 23.86 12.13 -4.79
N GLU A 145 23.33 10.94 -4.50
CA GLU A 145 22.95 9.93 -5.47
C GLU A 145 21.45 9.77 -5.47
N LYS A 146 20.83 9.77 -6.67
CA LYS A 146 19.38 9.66 -6.78
C LYS A 146 18.91 8.28 -6.33
N LYS A 147 17.93 8.22 -5.45
CA LYS A 147 17.16 7.00 -5.17
C LYS A 147 16.07 6.82 -6.20
N TYR A 148 15.96 5.64 -6.72
CA TYR A 148 14.79 5.28 -7.52
C TYR A 148 13.60 5.04 -6.61
N CYS A 149 12.41 5.30 -7.14
CA CYS A 149 11.17 5.16 -6.37
C CYS A 149 10.07 4.47 -7.16
N VAL A 150 9.11 3.93 -6.41
CA VAL A 150 7.83 3.47 -6.95
C VAL A 150 6.81 4.60 -6.76
N HIS A 151 6.28 5.09 -7.88
CA HIS A 151 5.16 6.01 -7.89
C HIS A 151 3.86 5.23 -7.65
N VAL A 152 3.08 5.64 -6.68
CA VAL A 152 1.80 5.01 -6.37
C VAL A 152 0.67 5.88 -6.91
N VAL A 153 -0.12 5.31 -7.81
CA VAL A 153 -1.28 5.96 -8.43
C VAL A 153 -2.56 5.32 -7.91
N MET A 154 -3.54 6.14 -7.57
CA MET A 154 -4.85 5.68 -7.09
C MET A 154 -5.70 5.15 -8.23
N VAL A 155 -6.37 4.01 -7.97
CA VAL A 155 -7.46 3.50 -8.81
C VAL A 155 -8.67 3.28 -7.92
N CYS A 156 -9.74 4.02 -8.19
CA CYS A 156 -11.01 3.92 -7.51
C CYS A 156 -12.15 4.19 -8.48
N GLU A 157 -13.40 4.05 -8.02
CA GLU A 157 -14.59 4.38 -8.80
C GLU A 157 -14.56 5.83 -9.26
N GLU A 158 -14.84 6.07 -10.54
CA GLU A 158 -14.80 7.41 -11.16
C GLU A 158 -15.77 8.38 -10.46
N GLY A 159 -15.30 9.60 -10.23
CA GLY A 159 -16.06 10.64 -9.52
C GLY A 159 -16.11 10.48 -8.01
N ARG A 160 -15.41 9.49 -7.45
CA ARG A 160 -15.23 9.34 -6.00
C ARG A 160 -13.93 9.97 -5.53
N THR A 161 -13.92 10.43 -4.29
CA THR A 161 -12.73 10.94 -3.62
C THR A 161 -12.42 10.06 -2.41
N VAL A 162 -11.19 9.54 -2.37
CA VAL A 162 -10.66 8.76 -1.24
C VAL A 162 -9.90 9.69 -0.32
N GLU A 163 -10.36 9.82 0.91
CA GLU A 163 -9.66 10.60 1.94
C GLU A 163 -8.74 9.67 2.73
N VAL A 164 -7.47 10.08 2.87
CA VAL A 164 -6.44 9.38 3.64
C VAL A 164 -6.18 10.14 4.92
N ASP A 165 -6.32 9.47 6.07
CA ASP A 165 -6.10 10.07 7.38
C ASP A 165 -4.62 10.13 7.75
N GLU A 166 -3.86 9.08 7.42
CA GLU A 166 -2.49 8.93 7.84
C GLU A 166 -1.66 8.18 6.78
N PHE A 167 -0.47 8.70 6.52
CA PHE A 167 0.58 8.01 5.77
C PHE A 167 1.59 7.42 6.75
N LYS A 168 2.11 6.24 6.45
CA LYS A 168 3.03 5.49 7.33
C LYS A 168 4.38 5.27 6.69
N GLY A 169 5.41 5.23 7.55
CA GLY A 169 6.80 5.06 7.10
C GLY A 169 7.30 6.29 6.36
N ASP A 170 8.12 6.05 5.36
CA ASP A 170 8.70 7.10 4.50
C ASP A 170 7.76 7.53 3.38
N PHE A 171 6.55 6.98 3.35
CA PHE A 171 5.51 7.36 2.39
C PHE A 171 4.89 8.69 2.81
N THR A 172 5.12 9.73 2.03
CA THR A 172 4.65 11.08 2.32
C THR A 172 3.84 11.66 1.17
N SER A 173 2.80 12.39 1.51
CA SER A 173 2.05 13.21 0.56
C SER A 173 1.58 14.47 1.26
N GLU A 174 1.58 15.60 0.55
CA GLU A 174 1.00 16.85 1.04
C GLU A 174 -0.53 16.87 0.88
N GLN A 175 -1.08 16.00 0.04
CA GLN A 175 -2.51 15.84 -0.19
C GLN A 175 -3.07 14.74 0.72
N THR A 176 -4.33 14.90 1.13
CA THR A 176 -5.07 13.93 1.93
C THR A 176 -6.32 13.41 1.21
N ALA A 177 -6.67 13.99 0.05
CA ALA A 177 -7.83 13.62 -0.75
C ALA A 177 -7.42 13.35 -2.19
N PHE A 178 -7.77 12.19 -2.72
CA PHE A 178 -7.33 11.69 -4.03
C PHE A 178 -8.50 11.17 -4.84
N GLN A 179 -8.41 11.35 -6.15
CA GLN A 179 -9.35 10.81 -7.14
C GLN A 179 -8.68 9.71 -7.98
N ASN A 180 -9.49 9.06 -8.80
CA ASN A 180 -8.96 8.09 -9.76
C ASN A 180 -7.91 8.71 -10.68
N GLY A 181 -6.74 8.10 -10.76
CA GLY A 181 -5.58 8.57 -11.53
C GLY A 181 -4.64 9.52 -10.79
N ASP A 182 -4.98 9.98 -9.59
CA ASP A 182 -4.10 10.84 -8.80
C ASP A 182 -2.89 10.05 -8.27
N ARG A 183 -1.74 10.71 -8.25
CA ARG A 183 -0.55 10.18 -7.59
C ARG A 183 -0.68 10.35 -6.08
N ILE A 184 -0.74 9.23 -5.37
CA ILE A 184 -0.86 9.24 -3.90
C ILE A 184 0.46 9.63 -3.25
N GLY A 185 1.60 9.13 -3.78
CA GLY A 185 2.92 9.38 -3.23
C GLY A 185 4.00 8.51 -3.85
N GLU A 186 5.14 8.44 -3.19
CA GLU A 186 6.32 7.73 -3.63
C GLU A 186 6.85 6.80 -2.54
N LEU A 187 7.33 5.63 -2.94
CA LEU A 187 8.05 4.68 -2.09
C LEU A 187 9.46 4.59 -2.60
N TYR A 188 10.42 5.01 -1.79
CA TYR A 188 11.84 4.93 -2.15
C TYR A 188 12.42 3.56 -1.85
N SER A 189 13.41 3.16 -2.64
CA SER A 189 14.14 1.91 -2.43
C SER A 189 14.96 1.95 -1.14
N ASP A 190 15.14 0.77 -0.55
CA ASP A 190 16.11 0.56 0.53
C ASP A 190 17.55 0.48 -0.03
N ASP A 191 18.53 0.25 0.84
CA ASP A 191 19.96 0.15 0.48
C ASP A 191 20.28 -1.04 -0.48
N ASN A 192 19.31 -1.87 -0.81
CA ASN A 192 19.41 -2.99 -1.76
C ASN A 192 18.54 -2.77 -3.00
N ASP A 193 18.19 -1.54 -3.30
CA ASP A 193 17.31 -1.15 -4.40
C ASP A 193 15.91 -1.80 -4.38
N LYS A 194 15.44 -2.22 -3.21
CA LYS A 194 14.15 -2.89 -3.02
C LYS A 194 13.11 -1.97 -2.45
N VAL A 195 11.89 -2.11 -2.99
CA VAL A 195 10.67 -1.48 -2.46
C VAL A 195 9.70 -2.56 -2.03
N SER A 196 9.20 -2.46 -0.80
CA SER A 196 8.17 -3.36 -0.29
C SER A 196 6.79 -2.85 -0.68
N LEU A 197 6.03 -3.70 -1.39
CA LEU A 197 4.63 -3.47 -1.78
C LEU A 197 3.67 -4.41 -1.03
N SER A 198 4.09 -4.89 0.14
CA SER A 198 3.28 -5.82 0.93
C SER A 198 1.95 -5.18 1.35
N THR A 199 0.84 -5.83 1.01
CA THR A 199 -0.50 -5.41 1.45
C THR A 199 -0.72 -5.60 2.96
N SER A 200 0.18 -6.28 3.66
CA SER A 200 0.17 -6.40 5.12
C SER A 200 0.68 -5.13 5.81
N VAL A 201 1.46 -4.30 5.10
CA VAL A 201 1.88 -2.98 5.56
C VAL A 201 0.88 -1.98 4.99
N ASN A 202 -0.08 -1.55 5.82
CA ASN A 202 -0.94 -0.44 5.42
C ASN A 202 -0.10 0.82 5.39
N LEU A 203 0.31 1.25 4.20
CA LEU A 203 1.07 2.49 3.99
C LEU A 203 0.22 3.73 4.20
N PHE A 204 -1.10 3.57 4.25
CA PHE A 204 -2.06 4.63 4.49
C PHE A 204 -3.31 4.09 5.21
N THR A 205 -3.97 4.94 5.96
CA THR A 205 -5.26 4.67 6.58
C THR A 205 -6.32 5.50 5.87
N VAL A 206 -7.38 4.84 5.41
CA VAL A 206 -8.51 5.51 4.74
C VAL A 206 -9.51 5.98 5.78
N LYS A 207 -9.96 7.20 5.65
CA LYS A 207 -10.91 7.83 6.54
C LYS A 207 -12.30 7.15 6.47
N ASP A 208 -12.93 6.99 7.62
CA ASP A 208 -14.33 6.57 7.79
C ASP A 208 -14.68 5.20 7.18
N GLU A 209 -13.72 4.35 6.90
CA GLU A 209 -13.94 3.03 6.23
C GLU A 209 -14.83 3.12 4.96
N ALA A 210 -14.90 4.32 4.34
CA ALA A 210 -15.69 4.55 3.13
C ALA A 210 -15.14 3.80 1.92
N PHE A 211 -13.86 3.41 2.00
CA PHE A 211 -13.16 2.64 0.98
C PHE A 211 -12.31 1.55 1.62
N THR A 212 -12.06 0.51 0.86
CA THR A 212 -11.12 -0.55 1.23
C THR A 212 -9.99 -0.59 0.21
N PHE A 213 -8.75 -0.44 0.66
CA PHE A 213 -7.58 -0.75 -0.17
C PHE A 213 -7.54 -2.25 -0.44
N LEU A 214 -7.46 -2.64 -1.71
CA LEU A 214 -7.41 -4.04 -2.12
C LEU A 214 -5.97 -4.53 -2.25
N ARG A 215 -5.24 -4.06 -3.25
CA ARG A 215 -3.82 -4.38 -3.49
C ARG A 215 -3.20 -3.40 -4.50
N TYR A 216 -1.89 -3.57 -4.71
CA TYR A 216 -1.16 -2.93 -5.80
C TYR A 216 -1.20 -3.78 -7.06
N TYR A 217 -1.19 -3.09 -8.21
CA TYR A 217 -1.14 -3.68 -9.56
C TYR A 217 -0.01 -3.04 -10.36
N GLU A 218 0.51 -3.79 -11.36
CA GLU A 218 1.56 -3.30 -12.26
C GLU A 218 0.97 -2.49 -13.43
N ASP A 219 -0.35 -2.61 -13.67
CA ASP A 219 -1.07 -1.96 -14.77
C ASP A 219 -2.26 -1.13 -14.28
N ALA A 220 -2.60 -0.06 -15.02
CA ALA A 220 -3.70 0.84 -14.71
C ALA A 220 -5.09 0.17 -14.77
N ALA A 221 -5.22 -0.90 -15.54
CA ALA A 221 -6.45 -1.69 -15.63
C ALA A 221 -6.65 -2.60 -14.40
N CYS A 222 -5.66 -2.67 -13.52
CA CYS A 222 -5.64 -3.53 -12.33
C CYS A 222 -5.89 -5.00 -12.66
N THR A 223 -5.22 -5.51 -13.68
CA THR A 223 -5.29 -6.93 -14.11
C THR A 223 -4.07 -7.74 -13.70
N LEU A 224 -2.92 -7.10 -13.50
CA LEU A 224 -1.65 -7.72 -13.14
C LEU A 224 -1.27 -7.36 -11.70
N PRO A 225 -1.50 -8.25 -10.71
CA PRO A 225 -1.12 -8.00 -9.32
C PRO A 225 0.38 -7.74 -9.18
N ALA A 226 0.75 -6.66 -8.52
CA ALA A 226 2.14 -6.36 -8.24
C ALA A 226 2.73 -7.36 -7.23
N LYS A 227 4.02 -7.66 -7.38
CA LYS A 227 4.75 -8.48 -6.43
C LYS A 227 4.85 -7.77 -5.07
N SER A 228 4.94 -8.53 -3.99
CA SER A 228 5.09 -7.98 -2.64
C SER A 228 6.40 -7.21 -2.41
N SER A 229 7.37 -7.37 -3.29
CA SER A 229 8.62 -6.62 -3.32
C SER A 229 9.10 -6.50 -4.74
N VAL A 230 9.56 -5.33 -5.13
CA VAL A 230 10.17 -5.04 -6.42
C VAL A 230 11.60 -4.54 -6.21
N THR A 231 12.49 -4.84 -7.16
CA THR A 231 13.84 -4.26 -7.21
C THR A 231 13.83 -3.21 -8.30
N LEU A 232 14.34 -2.02 -8.00
CA LEU A 232 14.45 -0.93 -8.96
C LEU A 232 15.87 -0.91 -9.53
N GLU A 233 15.96 -1.15 -10.83
CA GLU A 233 17.24 -1.09 -11.57
C GLU A 233 17.22 0.17 -12.43
N ASP A 234 17.97 1.20 -12.00
CA ASP A 234 18.25 2.44 -12.75
C ASP A 234 17.03 3.23 -13.26
N SER A 235 15.81 2.96 -12.74
CA SER A 235 14.60 3.69 -13.15
C SER A 235 13.49 3.64 -12.11
N ASP A 236 12.67 4.71 -12.11
CA ASP A 236 11.43 4.74 -11.33
C ASP A 236 10.39 3.80 -11.94
N MET A 237 9.52 3.23 -11.09
CA MET A 237 8.41 2.37 -11.48
C MET A 237 7.07 3.00 -11.06
N THR A 238 5.99 2.67 -11.77
CA THR A 238 4.63 3.04 -11.34
C THR A 238 3.85 1.79 -10.95
N VAL A 239 3.13 1.88 -9.83
CA VAL A 239 2.13 0.88 -9.42
C VAL A 239 0.79 1.55 -9.14
N TYR A 240 -0.26 0.77 -9.25
CA TYR A 240 -1.64 1.22 -9.14
C TYR A 240 -2.28 0.62 -7.88
N ALA A 241 -2.67 1.47 -6.94
CA ALA A 241 -3.33 1.09 -5.71
C ALA A 241 -4.84 1.06 -5.92
N LYS A 242 -5.45 -0.14 -5.98
CA LYS A 242 -6.90 -0.31 -6.20
C LYS A 242 -7.67 -0.18 -4.89
N PHE A 243 -8.70 0.67 -4.92
CA PHE A 243 -9.64 0.87 -3.82
C PHE A 243 -11.06 0.50 -4.24
N ALA A 244 -11.75 -0.23 -3.40
CA ALA A 244 -13.18 -0.50 -3.54
C ALA A 244 -13.99 0.42 -2.62
N THR A 245 -15.12 0.93 -3.12
CA THR A 245 -16.07 1.71 -2.32
C THR A 245 -16.72 0.83 -1.26
N GLY A 246 -16.70 1.28 -0.01
CA GLY A 246 -17.24 0.58 1.16
C GLY A 246 -16.25 -0.35 1.85
N LYS A 247 -16.76 -1.01 2.88
CA LYS A 247 -15.98 -1.97 3.68
C LYS A 247 -16.06 -3.36 3.08
N TRP A 248 -14.89 -3.93 2.73
CA TRP A 248 -14.74 -5.25 2.15
C TRP A 248 -13.76 -6.11 2.93
N THR A 249 -14.07 -7.39 3.02
CA THR A 249 -13.14 -8.41 3.52
C THR A 249 -12.47 -9.08 2.32
N ARG A 250 -11.15 -8.98 2.23
CA ARG A 250 -10.35 -9.60 1.17
C ARG A 250 -10.26 -11.11 1.39
N ILE A 251 -10.45 -11.89 0.33
CA ILE A 251 -10.38 -13.33 0.32
C ILE A 251 -9.32 -13.76 -0.69
N SER A 252 -8.19 -14.26 -0.20
CA SER A 252 -7.05 -14.68 -1.02
C SER A 252 -6.73 -16.18 -0.93
N ASN A 253 -7.40 -16.89 -0.07
CA ASN A 253 -7.12 -18.32 0.14
C ASN A 253 -8.33 -19.08 0.67
N ARG A 254 -8.25 -20.41 0.60
CA ARG A 254 -9.35 -21.32 1.00
C ARG A 254 -9.81 -21.19 2.46
N ARG A 255 -8.93 -20.78 3.38
CA ARG A 255 -9.31 -20.61 4.80
C ARG A 255 -10.16 -19.36 4.99
N GLU A 256 -9.84 -18.32 4.26
CA GLU A 256 -10.63 -17.09 4.24
C GLU A 256 -11.96 -17.32 3.53
N PHE A 257 -11.95 -18.05 2.39
CA PHE A 257 -13.16 -18.42 1.68
C PHE A 257 -14.14 -19.21 2.55
N ALA A 258 -13.65 -20.13 3.39
CA ALA A 258 -14.50 -20.89 4.30
C ALA A 258 -15.33 -20.02 5.26
N LYS A 259 -14.90 -18.79 5.57
CA LYS A 259 -15.62 -17.86 6.45
C LYS A 259 -16.91 -17.34 5.84
N ILE A 260 -17.08 -17.43 4.52
CA ILE A 260 -18.34 -17.10 3.84
C ILE A 260 -19.48 -18.03 4.29
N PHE A 261 -19.14 -19.25 4.74
CA PHE A 261 -20.09 -20.27 5.20
C PHE A 261 -20.03 -20.44 6.73
N PRO A 262 -20.68 -19.57 7.51
CA PRO A 262 -20.68 -19.66 8.97
C PRO A 262 -21.47 -20.88 9.46
N GLN A 263 -21.10 -21.43 10.62
CA GLN A 263 -21.69 -22.67 11.15
C GLN A 263 -23.21 -22.62 11.40
N ASN A 264 -23.75 -21.44 11.69
CA ASN A 264 -25.20 -21.25 11.89
C ASN A 264 -25.99 -21.08 10.58
N GLY A 265 -25.32 -20.99 9.44
CA GLY A 265 -25.92 -20.77 8.13
C GLY A 265 -26.47 -19.36 7.89
N GLU A 266 -26.35 -18.46 8.85
CA GLU A 266 -26.75 -17.05 8.67
C GLU A 266 -25.54 -16.23 8.25
N SER A 267 -25.57 -15.69 7.03
CA SER A 267 -24.54 -14.77 6.59
C SER A 267 -24.75 -13.42 7.30
N GLU A 268 -23.70 -12.94 7.95
CA GLU A 268 -23.63 -11.54 8.31
C GLU A 268 -23.61 -10.69 7.02
N ALA A 269 -24.06 -9.42 7.10
CA ALA A 269 -24.01 -8.51 5.97
C ALA A 269 -22.56 -8.06 5.69
N VAL A 270 -21.66 -9.02 5.44
CA VAL A 270 -20.25 -8.81 5.15
C VAL A 270 -20.04 -8.84 3.65
N ASN A 271 -19.27 -7.88 3.15
CA ASN A 271 -18.88 -7.86 1.75
C ASN A 271 -17.51 -8.54 1.59
N TYR A 272 -17.41 -9.46 0.63
CA TYR A 272 -16.21 -10.23 0.34
C TYR A 272 -15.68 -9.89 -1.06
N TRP A 273 -14.40 -9.57 -1.15
CA TRP A 273 -13.70 -9.37 -2.42
C TRP A 273 -12.71 -10.50 -2.65
N ILE A 274 -12.90 -11.24 -3.73
CA ILE A 274 -11.99 -12.33 -4.09
C ILE A 274 -10.77 -11.73 -4.77
N MET A 275 -9.60 -12.04 -4.22
CA MET A 275 -8.36 -11.39 -4.63
C MET A 275 -7.51 -12.21 -5.59
N ASP A 276 -7.73 -13.52 -5.64
CA ASP A 276 -6.95 -14.47 -6.41
C ASP A 276 -7.81 -15.68 -6.78
N ASP A 277 -7.39 -16.46 -7.79
CA ASP A 277 -7.97 -17.78 -8.04
C ASP A 277 -7.68 -18.70 -6.85
N ILE A 278 -8.71 -19.36 -6.35
CA ILE A 278 -8.64 -20.17 -5.14
C ILE A 278 -8.96 -21.64 -5.44
N ASP A 279 -7.92 -22.48 -5.47
CA ASP A 279 -8.12 -23.93 -5.44
C ASP A 279 -8.32 -24.41 -3.98
N CYS A 280 -9.54 -24.81 -3.65
CA CYS A 280 -9.91 -25.27 -2.33
C CYS A 280 -9.44 -26.72 -2.04
N LYS A 281 -8.88 -27.43 -3.04
CA LYS A 281 -8.28 -28.77 -2.90
C LYS A 281 -9.21 -29.78 -2.24
N GLY A 282 -10.48 -29.78 -2.60
CA GLY A 282 -11.49 -30.66 -2.04
C GLY A 282 -11.92 -30.30 -0.62
N MET A 283 -11.68 -29.08 -0.17
CA MET A 283 -12.17 -28.61 1.13
C MET A 283 -13.68 -28.78 1.23
N LYS A 284 -14.14 -29.33 2.36
CA LYS A 284 -15.57 -29.42 2.69
C LYS A 284 -15.90 -28.40 3.77
N VAL A 285 -17.00 -27.68 3.57
CA VAL A 285 -17.63 -26.87 4.60
C VAL A 285 -18.81 -27.63 5.18
N ASP A 286 -18.91 -27.68 6.51
CA ASP A 286 -19.94 -28.40 7.23
C ASP A 286 -21.19 -27.52 7.48
N SER A 287 -21.38 -26.52 6.65
CA SER A 287 -22.49 -25.59 6.73
C SER A 287 -22.93 -25.15 5.33
N TYR A 288 -24.18 -24.76 5.21
CA TYR A 288 -24.77 -24.13 4.05
C TYR A 288 -25.35 -22.77 4.46
N LEU A 289 -25.53 -21.87 3.52
CA LEU A 289 -26.17 -20.60 3.83
C LEU A 289 -27.70 -20.78 3.83
N LYS A 290 -28.35 -20.42 4.95
CA LYS A 290 -29.82 -20.31 5.01
C LYS A 290 -30.28 -19.01 4.38
N ASN A 291 -29.55 -17.92 4.69
CA ASN A 291 -29.75 -16.60 4.13
C ASN A 291 -28.43 -15.99 3.73
N PHE A 292 -28.40 -15.30 2.60
CA PHE A 292 -27.26 -14.53 2.16
C PHE A 292 -27.64 -13.06 2.05
N SER A 293 -26.98 -12.18 2.82
CA SER A 293 -27.26 -10.76 2.89
C SER A 293 -26.07 -9.86 2.57
N GLY A 294 -24.89 -10.42 2.36
CA GLY A 294 -23.66 -9.72 2.00
C GLY A 294 -23.47 -9.52 0.51
N LYS A 295 -22.25 -9.19 0.15
CA LYS A 295 -21.81 -9.09 -1.26
C LYS A 295 -20.61 -9.98 -1.49
N ILE A 296 -20.52 -10.60 -2.67
CA ILE A 296 -19.35 -11.28 -3.19
C ILE A 296 -18.98 -10.62 -4.51
N GLU A 297 -17.83 -9.97 -4.56
CA GLU A 297 -17.21 -9.50 -5.81
C GLU A 297 -16.06 -10.42 -6.15
N GLY A 298 -16.15 -11.09 -7.28
CA GLY A 298 -15.17 -12.07 -7.72
C GLY A 298 -14.00 -11.50 -8.48
N ASP A 299 -14.11 -10.29 -8.99
CA ASP A 299 -13.09 -9.64 -9.85
C ASP A 299 -12.62 -10.54 -11.01
N ASN A 300 -13.54 -11.41 -11.51
CA ASN A 300 -13.35 -12.46 -12.51
C ASN A 300 -12.47 -13.65 -12.07
N HIS A 301 -12.23 -13.82 -10.78
CA HIS A 301 -11.51 -14.97 -10.24
C HIS A 301 -12.35 -16.23 -10.15
N THR A 302 -11.65 -17.36 -10.13
CA THR A 302 -12.23 -18.71 -10.01
C THR A 302 -12.00 -19.28 -8.60
N ILE A 303 -13.06 -19.79 -8.00
CA ILE A 303 -13.02 -20.58 -6.77
C ILE A 303 -13.38 -22.02 -7.12
N SER A 304 -12.42 -22.93 -6.97
CA SER A 304 -12.57 -24.29 -7.45
C SER A 304 -12.43 -25.36 -6.36
N ASN A 305 -12.97 -26.54 -6.64
CA ASN A 305 -12.77 -27.77 -5.86
C ASN A 305 -13.17 -27.64 -4.38
N PHE A 306 -14.34 -27.07 -4.09
CA PHE A 306 -14.87 -27.08 -2.74
C PHE A 306 -16.19 -27.85 -2.65
N GLY A 307 -16.56 -28.26 -1.44
CA GLY A 307 -17.81 -28.98 -1.21
C GLY A 307 -18.55 -28.48 0.02
N VAL A 308 -19.88 -28.55 -0.05
CA VAL A 308 -20.78 -28.45 1.08
C VAL A 308 -21.29 -29.87 1.38
N SER A 309 -21.09 -30.35 2.63
CA SER A 309 -21.51 -31.71 3.03
C SER A 309 -22.14 -31.63 4.42
N VAL A 310 -23.47 -31.58 4.48
CA VAL A 310 -24.19 -31.28 5.71
C VAL A 310 -25.42 -32.16 5.92
N ASN A 311 -25.76 -32.41 7.20
CA ASN A 311 -27.07 -32.89 7.60
C ASN A 311 -28.01 -31.68 7.68
N ILE A 312 -29.10 -31.72 6.92
CA ILE A 312 -30.08 -30.66 6.87
C ILE A 312 -31.21 -30.86 7.88
N ASP A 313 -31.64 -29.79 8.48
CA ASP A 313 -32.74 -29.70 9.43
C ASP A 313 -33.79 -28.64 9.01
N THR A 314 -33.77 -28.27 7.74
CA THR A 314 -34.64 -27.23 7.16
C THR A 314 -35.44 -27.78 5.98
N MET A 315 -36.56 -27.14 5.69
CA MET A 315 -37.45 -27.56 4.58
C MET A 315 -36.90 -27.16 3.20
N LYS A 316 -36.01 -26.18 3.13
CA LYS A 316 -35.37 -25.75 1.86
C LYS A 316 -33.88 -25.53 2.07
N VAL A 317 -33.09 -25.98 1.13
CA VAL A 317 -31.64 -25.85 1.16
C VAL A 317 -31.07 -25.64 -0.24
N ALA A 318 -30.06 -24.77 -0.33
CA ALA A 318 -29.24 -24.51 -1.52
C ALA A 318 -27.87 -24.00 -1.07
N LEU A 319 -26.92 -23.84 -1.99
CA LEU A 319 -25.58 -23.35 -1.69
C LEU A 319 -25.61 -21.98 -0.99
N PHE A 320 -26.29 -21.00 -1.57
CA PHE A 320 -26.41 -19.63 -1.05
C PHE A 320 -27.74 -19.36 -0.31
N GLY A 321 -28.63 -20.35 -0.23
CA GLY A 321 -29.89 -20.21 0.47
C GLY A 321 -30.80 -19.12 -0.12
N ASN A 322 -31.44 -18.33 0.76
CA ASN A 322 -32.29 -17.20 0.36
C ASN A 322 -31.45 -15.92 0.30
N THR A 323 -31.35 -15.29 -0.87
CA THR A 323 -30.71 -13.99 -0.99
C THR A 323 -31.65 -12.89 -0.51
N LYS A 324 -31.10 -11.93 0.26
CA LYS A 324 -31.83 -10.78 0.82
C LYS A 324 -31.68 -9.55 -0.07
N ALA A 325 -32.55 -8.57 0.15
CA ALA A 325 -32.46 -7.27 -0.51
C ALA A 325 -31.08 -6.64 -0.35
N GLY A 326 -30.49 -6.19 -1.45
CA GLY A 326 -29.16 -5.59 -1.49
C GLY A 326 -27.99 -6.58 -1.44
N ALA A 327 -28.24 -7.90 -1.37
CA ALA A 327 -27.21 -8.90 -1.58
C ALA A 327 -26.71 -8.88 -3.03
N SER A 328 -25.44 -9.23 -3.22
CA SER A 328 -24.89 -9.31 -4.58
C SER A 328 -23.84 -10.42 -4.68
N ILE A 329 -23.84 -11.12 -5.83
CA ILE A 329 -22.78 -12.05 -6.24
C ILE A 329 -22.43 -11.70 -7.67
N THR A 330 -21.20 -11.22 -7.88
CA THR A 330 -20.81 -10.64 -9.17
C THR A 330 -19.41 -11.10 -9.59
N ASN A 331 -19.20 -11.27 -10.89
CA ASN A 331 -17.89 -11.51 -11.51
C ASN A 331 -17.10 -12.67 -10.92
N VAL A 332 -17.74 -13.82 -10.67
CA VAL A 332 -17.10 -14.99 -10.03
C VAL A 332 -17.43 -16.29 -10.72
N THR A 333 -16.43 -17.14 -10.84
CA THR A 333 -16.62 -18.53 -11.26
C THR A 333 -16.47 -19.48 -10.08
N PHE A 334 -17.49 -20.29 -9.82
CA PHE A 334 -17.45 -21.43 -8.91
C PHE A 334 -17.33 -22.70 -9.73
N GLU A 335 -16.17 -23.37 -9.65
CA GLU A 335 -15.86 -24.52 -10.50
C GLU A 335 -15.75 -25.79 -9.68
N ASN A 336 -16.33 -26.88 -10.19
CA ASN A 336 -16.28 -28.21 -9.57
C ASN A 336 -16.74 -28.19 -8.08
N VAL A 337 -17.93 -27.61 -7.86
CA VAL A 337 -18.55 -27.52 -6.53
C VAL A 337 -19.31 -28.82 -6.26
N THR A 338 -19.03 -29.44 -5.11
CA THR A 338 -19.76 -30.63 -4.67
C THR A 338 -20.76 -30.28 -3.57
N MET A 339 -22.05 -30.47 -3.82
CA MET A 339 -23.12 -30.23 -2.86
C MET A 339 -23.73 -31.59 -2.44
N ALA A 340 -23.53 -32.00 -1.19
CA ALA A 340 -24.02 -33.23 -0.65
C ALA A 340 -24.87 -32.99 0.59
N TYR A 341 -26.15 -33.16 0.48
CA TYR A 341 -27.11 -32.96 1.56
C TYR A 341 -27.67 -34.28 2.06
N THR A 342 -27.82 -34.41 3.38
CA THR A 342 -28.38 -35.60 4.01
C THR A 342 -29.48 -35.18 4.96
N SER A 343 -30.63 -35.84 4.93
CA SER A 343 -31.68 -35.73 5.95
C SER A 343 -31.81 -37.01 6.72
N LYS A 344 -31.83 -36.91 8.06
CA LYS A 344 -32.01 -38.05 8.97
C LYS A 344 -33.45 -38.13 9.53
N THR A 345 -34.25 -37.15 9.21
CA THR A 345 -35.63 -37.01 9.70
C THR A 345 -36.60 -37.43 8.61
N GLU A 346 -37.86 -37.70 8.97
CA GLU A 346 -38.95 -37.95 8.02
C GLU A 346 -39.35 -36.70 7.24
N MET A 347 -38.65 -35.56 7.45
CA MET A 347 -38.84 -34.34 6.67
C MET A 347 -38.50 -34.58 5.21
N LYS A 348 -39.32 -34.02 4.32
CA LYS A 348 -39.12 -34.04 2.87
C LYS A 348 -38.61 -32.66 2.40
N PRO A 349 -37.32 -32.40 2.53
CA PRO A 349 -36.77 -31.10 2.18
C PRO A 349 -36.77 -30.88 0.66
N GLU A 350 -36.97 -29.64 0.26
CA GLU A 350 -36.71 -29.19 -1.10
C GLU A 350 -35.22 -28.80 -1.21
N VAL A 351 -34.51 -29.48 -2.09
CA VAL A 351 -33.05 -29.30 -2.29
C VAL A 351 -32.80 -28.72 -3.64
N TYR A 352 -32.16 -27.58 -3.65
CA TYR A 352 -31.81 -26.82 -4.85
C TYR A 352 -30.28 -26.68 -4.99
N GLY A 353 -29.82 -26.32 -6.22
CA GLY A 353 -28.39 -26.17 -6.48
C GLY A 353 -27.83 -24.87 -5.90
N VAL A 354 -28.38 -23.74 -6.26
CA VAL A 354 -27.74 -22.45 -6.03
C VAL A 354 -28.47 -21.62 -4.99
N PHE A 355 -29.76 -21.33 -5.20
CA PHE A 355 -30.58 -20.50 -4.32
C PHE A 355 -31.89 -21.18 -3.97
N THR A 356 -32.39 -20.96 -2.77
CA THR A 356 -33.76 -21.34 -2.38
C THR A 356 -34.78 -20.29 -2.80
N SER A 357 -34.36 -19.01 -2.84
CA SER A 357 -35.11 -17.88 -3.39
C SER A 357 -34.14 -16.71 -3.58
N ILE A 358 -34.52 -15.78 -4.47
CA ILE A 358 -33.78 -14.53 -4.69
C ILE A 358 -34.74 -13.37 -4.47
N ASP A 359 -34.35 -12.41 -3.61
CA ASP A 359 -35.06 -11.14 -3.49
C ASP A 359 -34.89 -10.29 -4.75
N GLY A 360 -35.94 -9.67 -5.26
CA GLY A 360 -35.91 -8.88 -6.48
C GLY A 360 -34.95 -7.69 -6.49
N ASN A 361 -34.44 -7.29 -5.32
CA ASN A 361 -33.40 -6.26 -5.18
C ASN A 361 -31.98 -6.84 -5.00
N ALA A 362 -31.80 -8.15 -5.12
CA ALA A 362 -30.48 -8.77 -5.15
C ALA A 362 -29.89 -8.70 -6.55
N THR A 363 -28.56 -8.58 -6.64
CA THR A 363 -27.83 -8.51 -7.91
C THR A 363 -26.99 -9.78 -8.10
N ILE A 364 -27.31 -10.55 -9.14
CA ILE A 364 -26.49 -11.70 -9.57
C ILE A 364 -26.03 -11.41 -11.00
N SER A 365 -24.75 -11.26 -11.23
CA SER A 365 -24.25 -10.84 -12.54
C SER A 365 -22.89 -11.45 -12.86
N ASN A 366 -22.73 -11.97 -14.07
CA ASN A 366 -21.49 -12.59 -14.54
C ASN A 366 -21.00 -13.70 -13.57
N VAL A 367 -21.90 -14.63 -13.21
CA VAL A 367 -21.60 -15.76 -12.32
C VAL A 367 -21.62 -17.05 -13.11
N VAL A 368 -20.60 -17.88 -12.93
CA VAL A 368 -20.56 -19.25 -13.48
C VAL A 368 -20.47 -20.24 -12.32
N LEU A 369 -21.28 -21.29 -12.33
CA LEU A 369 -21.22 -22.38 -11.36
C LEU A 369 -21.29 -23.73 -12.06
N THR A 370 -20.28 -24.55 -11.78
CA THR A 370 -20.24 -25.94 -12.23
C THR A 370 -20.03 -26.89 -11.06
N GLY A 371 -20.58 -28.08 -11.11
CA GLY A 371 -20.37 -29.04 -10.03
C GLY A 371 -21.37 -30.20 -10.03
N SER A 372 -21.62 -30.72 -8.82
CA SER A 372 -22.55 -31.82 -8.60
C SER A 372 -23.44 -31.59 -7.38
N LEU A 373 -24.68 -32.06 -7.46
CA LEU A 373 -25.67 -32.02 -6.39
C LEU A 373 -26.13 -33.41 -6.07
N SER A 374 -26.09 -33.80 -4.80
CA SER A 374 -26.62 -35.07 -4.31
C SER A 374 -27.44 -34.86 -3.04
N PHE A 375 -28.46 -35.69 -2.90
CA PHE A 375 -29.29 -35.77 -1.70
C PHE A 375 -29.47 -37.22 -1.26
N SER A 376 -29.42 -37.44 0.06
CA SER A 376 -29.69 -38.72 0.67
C SER A 376 -30.64 -38.54 1.86
N GLY A 377 -31.80 -39.16 1.82
CA GLY A 377 -32.81 -39.08 2.88
C GLY A 377 -34.21 -39.49 2.42
N PRO A 378 -35.20 -39.49 3.32
CA PRO A 378 -36.56 -39.93 3.06
C PRO A 378 -37.44 -38.84 2.40
N GLY A 379 -36.94 -38.07 1.48
CA GLY A 379 -37.67 -36.95 0.84
C GLY A 379 -37.68 -36.98 -0.66
N ASP A 380 -38.68 -36.35 -1.28
CA ASP A 380 -38.64 -35.97 -2.68
C ASP A 380 -37.81 -34.68 -2.76
N SER A 381 -36.62 -34.77 -3.35
CA SER A 381 -35.78 -33.61 -3.61
C SER A 381 -35.60 -33.43 -5.12
N CYS A 382 -35.20 -32.28 -5.54
CA CYS A 382 -34.85 -32.07 -6.93
C CYS A 382 -33.73 -33.02 -7.40
N ALA A 383 -32.87 -33.44 -6.48
CA ALA A 383 -31.84 -34.45 -6.74
C ALA A 383 -32.38 -35.85 -7.01
N THR A 384 -33.60 -36.18 -6.56
CA THR A 384 -34.25 -37.49 -6.72
C THR A 384 -35.50 -37.47 -7.60
N ASN A 385 -36.10 -36.29 -7.80
CA ASN A 385 -37.38 -36.17 -8.53
C ASN A 385 -37.44 -34.86 -9.35
N MET A 386 -37.09 -34.99 -10.61
CA MET A 386 -37.04 -33.84 -11.55
C MET A 386 -38.41 -33.49 -12.16
N GLN A 387 -39.52 -33.66 -11.44
CA GLN A 387 -40.86 -33.44 -11.98
C GLN A 387 -41.20 -31.98 -12.37
N GLY A 388 -40.43 -30.99 -11.93
CA GLY A 388 -40.67 -29.58 -12.23
C GLY A 388 -39.90 -29.02 -13.44
N GLY A 389 -39.07 -29.82 -14.11
CA GLY A 389 -38.16 -29.36 -15.14
C GLY A 389 -36.80 -28.94 -14.56
N TYR A 390 -35.82 -28.73 -15.44
CA TYR A 390 -34.41 -28.57 -15.02
C TYR A 390 -34.15 -27.26 -14.30
N ASP A 391 -34.81 -26.17 -14.71
CA ASP A 391 -34.62 -24.86 -14.10
C ASP A 391 -35.03 -24.83 -12.62
N HIS A 392 -36.08 -25.61 -12.28
CA HIS A 392 -36.57 -25.72 -10.91
C HIS A 392 -35.59 -26.44 -9.96
N CYS A 393 -34.67 -27.25 -10.50
CA CYS A 393 -33.65 -27.91 -9.69
C CYS A 393 -32.46 -27.03 -9.36
N LEU A 394 -32.20 -26.01 -10.17
CA LEU A 394 -31.08 -25.09 -9.98
C LEU A 394 -31.46 -23.94 -9.07
N PHE A 395 -32.68 -23.44 -9.22
CA PHE A 395 -33.18 -22.27 -8.51
C PHE A 395 -34.56 -22.58 -7.93
N GLY A 396 -34.73 -22.41 -6.62
CA GLY A 396 -36.01 -22.55 -5.95
C GLY A 396 -36.77 -21.23 -5.85
N GLY A 397 -38.09 -21.28 -6.03
CA GLY A 397 -38.97 -20.16 -5.67
C GLY A 397 -39.02 -18.99 -6.63
N PHE A 398 -38.62 -19.18 -7.88
CA PHE A 398 -38.91 -18.23 -8.95
C PHE A 398 -40.35 -18.44 -9.42
N GLU A 399 -41.22 -17.49 -9.15
CA GLU A 399 -42.39 -17.29 -9.97
C GLU A 399 -41.93 -16.65 -11.28
N LYS A 400 -42.40 -17.15 -12.41
CA LYS A 400 -41.95 -16.85 -13.76
C LYS A 400 -42.12 -15.37 -14.17
N ASP A 401 -42.66 -14.53 -13.27
CA ASP A 401 -43.00 -13.12 -13.48
C ASP A 401 -42.14 -12.15 -12.65
N ASP A 402 -41.21 -12.63 -11.81
CA ASP A 402 -40.29 -11.75 -11.14
C ASP A 402 -39.17 -11.36 -12.11
N ASP A 403 -38.93 -10.06 -12.25
CA ASP A 403 -37.89 -9.42 -13.07
C ASP A 403 -36.47 -9.83 -12.61
N TYR A 404 -36.15 -11.12 -12.63
CA TYR A 404 -34.82 -11.62 -12.40
C TYR A 404 -33.94 -11.28 -13.60
N THR A 405 -33.14 -10.25 -13.48
CA THR A 405 -32.15 -9.81 -14.49
C THR A 405 -30.77 -10.41 -14.23
N GLY A 406 -30.70 -11.59 -13.64
CA GLY A 406 -29.43 -12.22 -13.28
C GLY A 406 -28.76 -12.90 -14.47
N ASP A 407 -27.46 -12.65 -14.64
CA ASP A 407 -26.59 -13.37 -15.56
C ASP A 407 -25.79 -14.44 -14.78
N ILE A 408 -26.40 -15.61 -14.62
CA ILE A 408 -25.76 -16.77 -14.01
C ILE A 408 -25.85 -17.99 -14.93
N LYS A 409 -24.72 -18.61 -15.18
CA LYS A 409 -24.61 -19.88 -15.93
C LYS A 409 -24.36 -21.01 -14.95
N VAL A 410 -25.28 -21.95 -14.85
CA VAL A 410 -25.17 -23.10 -13.94
C VAL A 410 -25.17 -24.40 -14.73
N THR A 411 -24.22 -25.27 -14.40
CA THR A 411 -24.16 -26.64 -14.93
C THR A 411 -23.87 -27.59 -13.79
N LEU A 412 -24.83 -28.44 -13.43
CA LEU A 412 -24.72 -29.40 -12.35
C LEU A 412 -24.96 -30.84 -12.82
N THR A 413 -24.17 -31.77 -12.32
CA THR A 413 -24.47 -33.20 -12.39
C THR A 413 -25.33 -33.60 -11.20
N ILE A 414 -26.53 -34.13 -11.47
CA ILE A 414 -27.49 -34.61 -10.47
C ILE A 414 -27.80 -36.06 -10.80
N GLY A 415 -27.30 -37.00 -9.97
CA GLY A 415 -27.30 -38.42 -10.32
C GLY A 415 -26.49 -38.65 -11.60
N ASP A 416 -27.09 -39.29 -12.61
CA ASP A 416 -26.46 -39.62 -13.91
C ASP A 416 -26.74 -38.53 -14.99
N GLN A 417 -27.37 -37.43 -14.64
CA GLN A 417 -27.80 -36.41 -15.58
C GLN A 417 -27.06 -35.08 -15.36
N THR A 418 -26.71 -34.42 -16.45
CA THR A 418 -26.20 -33.04 -16.42
C THR A 418 -27.31 -32.07 -16.73
N VAL A 419 -27.54 -31.13 -15.84
CA VAL A 419 -28.56 -30.10 -15.91
C VAL A 419 -27.87 -28.74 -16.06
N SER A 420 -28.29 -27.97 -17.06
CA SER A 420 -27.75 -26.62 -17.29
C SER A 420 -28.89 -25.63 -17.47
N ASN A 421 -28.78 -24.46 -16.85
CA ASN A 421 -29.52 -23.32 -17.33
C ASN A 421 -28.64 -22.58 -18.35
N ILE A 422 -29.19 -22.30 -19.48
CA ILE A 422 -28.60 -21.37 -20.43
C ILE A 422 -29.66 -20.27 -20.54
N ASN A 423 -29.42 -19.18 -19.81
CA ASN A 423 -30.21 -17.97 -20.05
C ASN A 423 -29.76 -17.41 -21.40
N ASN A 424 -30.61 -17.53 -22.42
CA ASN A 424 -30.49 -16.86 -23.71
C ASN A 424 -30.99 -15.43 -23.58
#